data_f33e5f02dcefe643f76c2306581ee39a
#
_entry.id   f33e5f02dcefe643f76c2306581ee39a
#
_cell.length_a   1.000
_cell.length_b   1.000
_cell.length_c   1.000
_cell.angle_alpha   90.00
_cell.angle_beta   90.00
_cell.angle_gamma   90.00
#
_symmetry.space_group_name_H-M   'P 1'
#
loop_
_entity.id
_entity.type
_entity.pdbx_description
1 polymer ?
#
loop_
_entity_poly.entity_id
_entity_poly.type
_entity_poly.pdbx_seq_one_letter_code
_entity_poly.pdbx_strand_id
1 'polypeptide(L)' 'MSRAGGGYATVVVKRPDGRQRAIFFRMGRPIGADTNQADGYPEFRATREGDLNLTRIGDERYEIPDAVVLGG' A
#
# COMPACT_ATOMS: atom_id res chain seq x y z
N MET A 1 12.66 -0.53 0.65
CA MET A 1 11.59 -0.37 1.67
C MET A 1 12.19 0.18 2.94
N SER A 2 11.53 1.16 3.53
CA SER A 2 11.98 1.71 4.80
C SER A 2 11.04 1.27 5.92
N ARG A 3 11.58 1.00 7.10
CA ARG A 3 10.81 0.57 8.26
C ARG A 3 11.04 1.54 9.41
N ALA A 4 9.97 2.11 9.91
CA ALA A 4 10.00 2.92 11.12
C ALA A 4 9.70 2.05 12.34
N GLY A 5 9.99 2.54 13.52
CA GLY A 5 9.64 1.84 14.76
C GLY A 5 8.14 1.62 14.88
N GLY A 6 7.70 0.67 15.73
CA GLY A 6 6.30 0.37 15.95
C GLY A 6 5.65 -0.47 14.87
N GLY A 7 6.43 -1.11 14.01
CA GLY A 7 5.90 -2.00 12.98
C GLY A 7 5.39 -1.28 11.75
N TYR A 8 5.75 -0.02 11.57
CA TYR A 8 5.38 0.73 10.37
C TYR A 8 6.29 0.37 9.20
N ALA A 9 5.72 0.33 8.00
CA ALA A 9 6.46 0.12 6.77
C ALA A 9 5.81 0.91 5.64
N THR A 10 6.61 1.24 4.63
CA THR A 10 6.12 1.91 3.43
C THR A 10 6.53 1.09 2.23
N VAL A 11 5.56 0.75 1.39
CA VAL A 11 5.81 0.02 0.14
C VAL A 11 5.47 0.95 -1.01
N VAL A 12 6.43 1.14 -1.91
CA VAL A 12 6.21 1.98 -3.10
C VAL A 12 5.84 1.08 -4.26
N VAL A 13 4.70 1.35 -4.87
CA VAL A 13 4.22 0.61 -6.03
C VAL A 13 4.14 1.54 -7.24
N LYS A 14 4.16 0.95 -8.41
CA LYS A 14 4.06 1.71 -9.66
C LYS A 14 2.61 1.78 -10.08
N ARG A 15 2.15 3.01 -10.33
CA ARG A 15 0.78 3.25 -10.80
C ARG A 15 0.65 2.92 -12.29
N PRO A 16 -0.57 2.66 -12.77
CA PRO A 16 -0.78 2.42 -14.20
C PRO A 16 -0.34 3.56 -15.11
N ASP A 17 -0.33 4.79 -14.59
CA ASP A 17 0.10 5.97 -15.35
C ASP A 17 1.62 6.18 -15.35
N GLY A 18 2.39 5.27 -14.75
CA GLY A 18 3.83 5.36 -14.67
C GLY A 18 4.37 6.09 -13.45
N ARG A 19 3.50 6.67 -12.65
CA ARG A 19 3.91 7.34 -11.41
C ARG A 19 4.07 6.31 -10.29
N GLN A 20 4.59 6.76 -9.16
CA GLN A 20 4.76 5.93 -7.97
C GLN A 20 3.72 6.29 -6.93
N ARG A 21 3.33 5.30 -6.14
CA ARG A 21 2.44 5.50 -5.01
C ARG A 21 3.00 4.78 -3.79
N ALA A 22 3.05 5.47 -2.67
CA ALA A 22 3.47 4.88 -1.40
C ALA A 22 2.24 4.35 -0.68
N ILE A 23 2.31 3.11 -0.22
CA ILE A 23 1.26 2.48 0.57
C ILE A 23 1.83 2.25 1.95
N PHE A 24 1.14 2.76 2.96
CA PHE A 24 1.60 2.69 4.34
C PHE A 24 1.04 1.46 5.02
N PHE A 25 1.90 0.74 5.71
CA PHE A 25 1.55 -0.47 6.44
C PHE A 25 1.82 -0.29 7.92
N ARG A 26 1.04 -0.94 8.74
CA ARG A 26 1.28 -1.04 10.16
C ARG A 26 0.99 -2.47 10.59
N MET A 27 1.96 -3.11 11.27
CA MET A 27 1.84 -4.49 11.74
C MET A 27 1.45 -5.44 10.60
N GLY A 28 2.00 -5.19 9.41
CA GLY A 28 1.75 -6.02 8.25
C GLY A 28 0.44 -5.75 7.51
N ARG A 29 -0.30 -4.71 7.88
CA ARG A 29 -1.59 -4.38 7.27
C ARG A 29 -1.55 -3.02 6.57
N PRO A 30 -2.13 -2.89 5.37
CA PRO A 30 -2.25 -1.59 4.73
C PRO A 30 -3.19 -0.69 5.54
N ILE A 31 -2.75 0.53 5.84
CA ILE A 31 -3.55 1.48 6.61
C ILE A 31 -3.85 2.76 5.84
N GLY A 32 -3.18 3.00 4.73
CA GLY A 32 -3.41 4.20 3.93
C GLY A 32 -2.41 4.30 2.80
N ALA A 33 -2.53 5.37 2.05
CA ALA A 33 -1.66 5.65 0.92
C ALA A 33 -1.45 7.16 0.81
N ASP A 34 -0.47 7.56 0.00
CA ASP A 34 -0.11 8.96 -0.19
C ASP A 34 -1.03 9.68 -1.17
N THR A 35 -2.33 9.53 -0.98
CA THR A 35 -3.32 10.21 -1.79
C THR A 35 -3.39 11.69 -1.40
N ASN A 36 -3.77 12.53 -2.36
CA ASN A 36 -3.92 13.96 -2.11
C ASN A 36 -5.12 14.50 -2.88
N GLN A 37 -5.33 15.80 -2.77
CA GLN A 37 -6.48 16.46 -3.42
C GLN A 37 -6.45 16.30 -4.93
N ALA A 38 -5.27 16.27 -5.54
CA ALA A 38 -5.15 16.07 -6.99
C ALA A 38 -5.59 14.67 -7.42
N ASP A 39 -5.53 13.70 -6.51
CA ASP A 39 -6.03 12.34 -6.77
C ASP A 39 -7.55 12.23 -6.57
N GLY A 40 -8.22 13.28 -6.12
CA GLY A 40 -9.65 13.26 -5.88
C GLY A 40 -10.05 12.49 -4.63
N TYR A 41 -9.13 12.30 -3.68
CA TYR A 41 -9.35 11.52 -2.46
C TYR A 41 -9.99 10.16 -2.75
N PRO A 42 -9.32 9.31 -3.52
CA PRO A 42 -9.89 8.01 -3.90
C PRO A 42 -10.14 7.15 -2.66
N GLU A 43 -11.16 6.31 -2.73
CA GLU A 43 -11.45 5.39 -1.65
C GLU A 43 -10.32 4.38 -1.47
N PHE A 44 -9.93 4.17 -0.23
CA PHE A 44 -8.90 3.19 0.12
C PHE A 44 -9.56 1.97 0.74
N ARG A 45 -9.30 0.80 0.16
CA ARG A 45 -9.77 -0.46 0.71
C ARG A 45 -8.63 -1.46 0.76
N ALA A 46 -8.60 -2.22 1.82
CA ALA A 46 -7.61 -3.28 1.99
C ALA A 46 -8.30 -4.55 2.42
N THR A 47 -7.98 -5.64 1.74
CA THR A 47 -8.43 -6.97 2.11
C THR A 47 -7.21 -7.88 2.12
N ARG A 48 -7.38 -9.08 2.66
CA ARG A 48 -6.30 -10.04 2.75
C ARG A 48 -6.77 -11.38 2.23
N GLU A 49 -5.92 -12.01 1.42
CA GLU A 49 -6.19 -13.33 0.88
C GLU A 49 -4.93 -14.16 1.02
N GLY A 50 -4.91 -15.06 2.00
CA GLY A 50 -3.72 -15.81 2.34
C GLY A 50 -2.61 -14.87 2.82
N ASP A 51 -1.48 -14.87 2.12
CA ASP A 51 -0.34 -14.01 2.39
C ASP A 51 -0.28 -12.79 1.46
N LEU A 52 -1.35 -12.53 0.71
CA LEU A 52 -1.44 -11.37 -0.16
C LEU A 52 -2.28 -10.28 0.48
N ASN A 53 -1.75 -9.07 0.44
CA ASN A 53 -2.48 -7.87 0.84
C ASN A 53 -3.06 -7.24 -0.42
N LEU A 54 -4.37 -7.30 -0.56
CA LEU A 54 -5.07 -6.75 -1.71
C LEU A 54 -5.48 -5.33 -1.37
N THR A 55 -4.89 -4.37 -2.04
CA THR A 55 -5.12 -2.96 -1.77
C THR A 55 -5.80 -2.32 -2.97
N ARG A 56 -6.87 -1.61 -2.71
CA ARG A 56 -7.59 -0.88 -3.75
C ARG A 56 -7.64 0.60 -3.39
N ILE A 57 -7.21 1.43 -4.33
CA ILE A 57 -7.20 2.88 -4.17
C ILE A 57 -7.94 3.46 -5.39
N GLY A 58 -9.21 3.83 -5.21
CA GLY A 58 -10.04 4.21 -6.33
C GLY A 58 -10.15 3.06 -7.34
N ASP A 59 -9.64 3.27 -8.56
CA ASP A 59 -9.63 2.26 -9.61
C ASP A 59 -8.33 1.45 -9.65
N GLU A 60 -7.37 1.79 -8.81
CA GLU A 60 -6.08 1.12 -8.77
C GLU A 60 -6.15 -0.11 -7.87
N ARG A 61 -5.52 -1.19 -8.30
CA ARG A 61 -5.46 -2.43 -7.53
C ARG A 61 -4.03 -2.89 -7.41
N TYR A 62 -3.65 -3.29 -6.21
CA TYR A 62 -2.30 -3.77 -5.93
C TYR A 62 -2.36 -5.05 -5.11
N GLU A 63 -1.53 -6.02 -5.48
CA GLU A 63 -1.35 -7.26 -4.73
C GLU A 63 0.05 -7.20 -4.12
N ILE A 64 0.12 -7.11 -2.80
CA ILE A 64 1.37 -6.92 -2.10
C ILE A 64 1.59 -8.12 -1.16
N PRO A 65 2.52 -9.03 -1.50
CA PRO A 65 2.80 -10.17 -0.64
C PRO A 65 3.40 -9.73 0.70
N ASP A 66 3.11 -10.49 1.75
CA ASP A 66 3.69 -10.24 3.07
C ASP A 66 5.22 -10.17 3.03
N ALA A 67 5.84 -10.97 2.17
CA ALA A 67 7.30 -10.98 2.05
C ALA A 67 7.85 -9.61 1.64
N VAL A 68 7.10 -8.84 0.84
CA VAL A 68 7.51 -7.49 0.44
C VAL A 68 7.44 -6.53 1.62
N VAL A 69 6.42 -6.68 2.46
CA VAL A 69 6.20 -5.81 3.62
C VAL A 69 7.19 -6.14 4.73
N LEU A 70 7.38 -7.43 5.01
CA LEU A 70 8.14 -7.89 6.17
C LEU A 70 9.60 -8.16 5.86
N GLY A 71 9.91 -8.54 4.64
CA GLY A 71 11.24 -8.94 4.24
C GLY A 71 12.12 -7.84 3.70
N GLY A 72 11.60 -6.64 3.64
CA GLY A 72 12.30 -5.49 3.06
C GLY A 72 13.61 -5.09 3.74
#